data_c8a29f06263da52912266db85b630eed
#
_entry.id   c8a29f06263da52912266db85b630eed
#
_cell.length_a   1.000
_cell.length_b   1.000
_cell.length_c   1.000
_cell.angle_alpha   90.00
_cell.angle_beta   90.00
_cell.angle_gamma   90.00
#
_symmetry.space_group_name_H-M   'P 1'
#
loop_
_entity.id
_entity.type
_entity.pdbx_description
1 polymer ?
#
loop_
_entity_poly.entity_id
_entity_poly.type
_entity_poly.pdbx_seq_one_letter_code
_entity_poly.pdbx_strand_id
1 'polypeptide(L)'
;MAAFTKGYSSPFDLVQLLKSRGLIINDEQRAEAYIQNIGYYRLSAYMLPFLTMPKTSHIFKPGVTFDNVLDLYRFDKKLRVLLFNEIEKIEIAFRESVANVTARMRRALKKSPRGLTKLSRKCSLIWMFPRFFVT
;
A
#
# COMPACT_ATOMS: atom_id res chain seq x y z
N MET A 1 -6.78 28.22 -2.63
CA MET A 1 -6.24 27.01 -2.00
C MET A 1 -6.35 27.18 -0.50
N ALA A 2 -7.09 26.32 0.20
CA ALA A 2 -7.19 26.40 1.66
C ALA A 2 -5.84 25.99 2.27
N ALA A 3 -5.26 26.81 3.13
CA ALA A 3 -4.02 26.50 3.81
C ALA A 3 -4.23 25.31 4.74
N PHE A 4 -3.29 24.36 4.73
CA PHE A 4 -3.29 23.22 5.63
C PHE A 4 -2.97 23.71 7.05
N THR A 5 -3.96 23.74 7.92
CA THR A 5 -3.86 24.30 9.29
C THR A 5 -3.73 23.25 10.39
N LYS A 6 -3.65 21.95 10.05
CA LYS A 6 -3.48 20.90 11.06
C LYS A 6 -2.05 20.92 11.61
N GLY A 7 -1.91 21.28 12.89
CA GLY A 7 -0.67 21.17 13.63
C GLY A 7 -0.26 19.71 13.89
N TYR A 8 0.97 19.53 14.36
CA TYR A 8 1.48 18.24 14.83
C TYR A 8 0.68 17.78 16.07
N SER A 9 0.24 16.52 16.06
CA SER A 9 -0.38 15.86 17.22
C SER A 9 0.57 14.81 17.77
N SER A 10 0.83 14.84 19.07
CA SER A 10 1.69 13.84 19.70
C SER A 10 1.00 12.46 19.72
N PRO A 11 1.75 11.34 19.83
CA PRO A 11 1.16 10.01 19.98
C PRO A 11 0.21 9.93 21.19
N PHE A 12 0.54 10.59 22.27
CA PHE A 12 -0.31 10.69 23.46
C PHE A 12 -1.65 11.38 23.15
N ASP A 13 -1.63 12.54 22.48
CA ASP A 13 -2.86 13.26 22.10
C ASP A 13 -3.75 12.41 21.20
N LEU A 14 -3.14 11.61 20.31
CA LEU A 14 -3.85 10.71 19.42
C LEU A 14 -4.51 9.55 20.17
N VAL A 15 -3.86 9.01 21.19
CA VAL A 15 -4.45 7.98 22.09
C VAL A 15 -5.65 8.55 22.83
N GLN A 16 -5.54 9.76 23.39
CA GLN A 16 -6.66 10.43 24.09
C GLN A 16 -7.82 10.72 23.12
N LEU A 17 -7.51 11.16 21.91
CA LEU A 17 -8.52 11.36 20.86
C LEU A 17 -9.25 10.05 20.51
N LEU A 18 -8.56 8.92 20.40
CA LEU A 18 -9.19 7.63 20.12
C LEU A 18 -10.09 7.18 21.28
N LYS A 19 -9.69 7.39 22.51
CA LYS A 19 -10.51 7.12 23.70
C LYS A 19 -11.77 7.98 23.73
N SER A 20 -11.66 9.27 23.43
CA SER A 20 -12.82 10.17 23.37
C SER A 20 -13.84 9.78 22.30
N ARG A 21 -13.40 9.04 21.28
CA ARG A 21 -14.26 8.48 20.21
C ARG A 21 -14.85 7.10 20.54
N GLY A 22 -14.59 6.58 21.76
CA GLY A 22 -15.17 5.33 22.24
C GLY A 22 -14.32 4.08 21.99
N LEU A 23 -13.05 4.23 21.58
CA LEU A 23 -12.14 3.09 21.47
C LEU A 23 -11.63 2.67 22.85
N ILE A 24 -11.76 1.39 23.19
CA ILE A 24 -11.24 0.85 24.44
C ILE A 24 -9.75 0.57 24.29
N ILE A 25 -8.93 1.23 25.10
CA ILE A 25 -7.47 1.07 25.12
C ILE A 25 -7.06 0.63 26.53
N ASN A 26 -6.65 -0.62 26.67
CA ASN A 26 -6.25 -1.19 27.95
C ASN A 26 -4.82 -0.79 28.35
N ASP A 27 -3.94 -0.64 27.37
CA ASP A 27 -2.53 -0.28 27.57
C ASP A 27 -2.19 0.92 26.68
N GLU A 28 -2.11 2.10 27.30
CA GLU A 28 -1.86 3.35 26.58
C GLU A 28 -0.42 3.43 26.07
N GLN A 29 0.55 3.01 26.86
CA GLN A 29 1.96 3.07 26.46
C GLN A 29 2.22 2.20 25.24
N ARG A 30 1.62 1.02 25.23
CA ARG A 30 1.68 0.14 24.06
C ARG A 30 0.99 0.75 22.84
N ALA A 31 -0.17 1.39 23.02
CA ALA A 31 -0.88 2.06 21.93
C ALA A 31 -0.07 3.23 21.34
N GLU A 32 0.56 4.04 22.21
CA GLU A 32 1.46 5.12 21.79
C GLU A 32 2.63 4.59 20.96
N ALA A 33 3.31 3.52 21.44
CA ALA A 33 4.40 2.89 20.72
C ALA A 33 3.97 2.39 19.32
N TYR A 34 2.79 1.79 19.21
CA TYR A 34 2.25 1.37 17.91
C TYR A 34 1.93 2.56 17.00
N ILE A 35 1.32 3.63 17.53
CA ILE A 35 1.02 4.85 16.76
C ILE A 35 2.31 5.52 16.29
N GLN A 36 3.34 5.56 17.12
CA GLN A 36 4.65 6.12 16.78
C GLN A 36 5.36 5.32 15.69
N ASN A 37 5.36 3.98 15.79
CA ASN A 37 6.11 3.11 14.87
C ASN A 37 5.39 2.88 13.53
N ILE A 38 4.06 2.73 13.53
CA ILE A 38 3.27 2.43 12.34
C ILE A 38 2.76 3.71 11.67
N GLY A 39 2.48 4.74 12.47
CA GLY A 39 1.84 5.99 12.08
C GLY A 39 0.30 5.93 12.21
N TYR A 40 -0.25 6.99 12.81
CA TYR A 40 -1.69 7.12 13.02
C TYR A 40 -2.49 7.01 11.71
N TYR A 41 -2.03 7.68 10.65
CA TYR A 41 -2.71 7.69 9.36
C TYR A 41 -2.87 6.27 8.79
N ARG A 42 -1.83 5.44 8.91
CA ARG A 42 -1.89 4.06 8.46
C ARG A 42 -2.83 3.22 9.31
N LEU A 43 -2.80 3.37 10.64
CA LEU A 43 -3.70 2.66 11.54
C LEU A 43 -5.16 3.09 11.35
N SER A 44 -5.42 4.34 11.03
CA SER A 44 -6.78 4.86 10.83
C SER A 44 -7.53 4.12 9.71
N ALA A 45 -6.84 3.64 8.68
CA ALA A 45 -7.46 2.82 7.63
C ALA A 45 -8.04 1.50 8.19
N TYR A 46 -7.36 0.87 9.15
CA TYR A 46 -7.82 -0.36 9.80
C TYR A 46 -8.90 -0.10 10.86
N MET A 47 -9.10 1.14 11.28
CA MET A 47 -10.17 1.55 12.19
C MET A 47 -11.53 1.69 11.48
N LEU A 48 -11.54 1.95 10.16
CA LEU A 48 -12.76 2.21 9.39
C LEU A 48 -13.87 1.14 9.51
N PRO A 49 -13.59 -0.18 9.56
CA PRO A 49 -14.62 -1.20 9.73
C PRO A 49 -15.31 -1.17 11.10
N PHE A 50 -14.64 -0.62 12.10
CA PHE A 50 -15.10 -0.57 13.48
C PHE A 50 -15.86 0.72 13.84
N LEU A 51 -15.97 1.67 12.89
CA LEU A 51 -16.72 2.90 13.08
C LEU A 51 -18.24 2.67 12.89
N THR A 52 -19.04 3.45 13.63
CA THR A 52 -20.50 3.53 13.42
C THR A 52 -20.83 4.32 12.15
N MET A 53 -22.01 4.12 11.61
CA MET A 53 -22.50 4.94 10.49
C MET A 53 -23.23 6.18 11.02
N PRO A 54 -23.03 7.37 10.44
CA PRO A 54 -22.11 7.67 9.35
C PRO A 54 -20.64 7.71 9.79
N LYS A 55 -19.72 7.17 8.97
CA LYS A 55 -18.29 7.09 9.31
C LYS A 55 -17.61 8.46 9.52
N THR A 56 -18.24 9.53 9.07
CA THR A 56 -17.79 10.91 9.26
C THR A 56 -17.77 11.35 10.71
N SER A 57 -18.57 10.70 11.58
CA SER A 57 -18.59 10.98 13.03
C SER A 57 -17.33 10.49 13.75
N HIS A 58 -16.58 9.55 13.12
CA HIS A 58 -15.40 8.90 13.70
C HIS A 58 -15.63 8.25 15.07
N ILE A 59 -16.87 7.87 15.41
CA ILE A 59 -17.24 7.20 16.66
C ILE A 59 -17.13 5.69 16.47
N PHE A 60 -16.48 5.00 17.39
CA PHE A 60 -16.35 3.56 17.35
C PHE A 60 -17.61 2.86 17.81
N LYS A 61 -17.82 1.64 17.30
CA LYS A 61 -18.88 0.74 17.79
C LYS A 61 -18.61 0.36 19.25
N PRO A 62 -19.63 0.14 20.07
CA PRO A 62 -19.43 -0.28 21.46
C PRO A 62 -18.69 -1.60 21.55
N GLY A 63 -17.78 -1.71 22.51
CA GLY A 63 -16.97 -2.90 22.77
C GLY A 63 -15.75 -3.09 21.87
N VAL A 64 -15.46 -2.17 20.94
CA VAL A 64 -14.25 -2.26 20.11
C VAL A 64 -13.02 -1.88 20.93
N THR A 65 -12.01 -2.75 20.89
CA THR A 65 -10.72 -2.55 21.51
C THR A 65 -9.64 -2.17 20.51
N PHE A 66 -8.58 -1.54 20.99
CA PHE A 66 -7.40 -1.25 20.16
C PHE A 66 -6.75 -2.55 19.61
N ASP A 67 -6.82 -3.64 20.39
CA ASP A 67 -6.31 -4.94 19.96
C ASP A 67 -7.05 -5.48 18.73
N ASN A 68 -8.37 -5.25 18.59
CA ASN A 68 -9.10 -5.62 17.36
C ASN A 68 -8.52 -4.93 16.11
N VAL A 69 -8.14 -3.67 16.23
CA VAL A 69 -7.51 -2.91 15.14
C VAL A 69 -6.12 -3.47 14.82
N LEU A 70 -5.34 -3.80 15.86
CA LEU A 70 -4.02 -4.40 15.68
C LEU A 70 -4.09 -5.78 15.04
N ASP A 71 -5.08 -6.59 15.39
CA ASP A 71 -5.24 -7.92 14.82
C ASP A 71 -5.57 -7.85 13.33
N LEU A 72 -6.42 -6.91 12.92
CA LEU A 72 -6.67 -6.65 11.50
C LEU A 72 -5.39 -6.17 10.78
N TYR A 73 -4.61 -5.28 11.39
CA TYR A 73 -3.32 -4.85 10.85
C TYR A 73 -2.33 -6.02 10.70
N ARG A 74 -2.24 -6.88 11.72
CA ARG A 74 -1.36 -8.06 11.69
C ARG A 74 -1.78 -9.07 10.63
N PHE A 75 -3.10 -9.28 10.49
CA PHE A 75 -3.66 -10.14 9.46
C PHE A 75 -3.27 -9.62 8.06
N ASP A 76 -3.51 -8.34 7.79
CA ASP A 76 -3.16 -7.72 6.51
C ASP A 76 -1.64 -7.79 6.23
N LYS A 77 -0.81 -7.58 7.26
CA LYS A 77 0.64 -7.73 7.13
C LYS A 77 1.04 -9.16 6.71
N LYS A 78 0.47 -10.18 7.35
CA LYS A 78 0.73 -11.59 7.00
C LYS A 78 0.24 -11.91 5.59
N LEU A 79 -0.96 -11.46 5.23
CA LEU A 79 -1.54 -11.65 3.91
C LEU A 79 -0.67 -11.02 2.81
N ARG A 80 -0.16 -9.82 3.03
CA ARG A 80 0.76 -9.16 2.09
C ARG A 80 2.02 -9.98 1.86
N VAL A 81 2.66 -10.48 2.91
CA VAL A 81 3.87 -11.28 2.78
C VAL A 81 3.63 -12.51 1.92
N LEU A 82 2.49 -13.20 2.10
CA LEU A 82 2.12 -14.35 1.28
C LEU A 82 1.87 -13.96 -0.19
N LEU A 83 1.13 -12.87 -0.40
CA LEU A 83 0.81 -12.39 -1.74
C LEU A 83 2.03 -11.88 -2.50
N PHE A 84 2.97 -11.19 -1.83
CA PHE A 84 4.16 -10.68 -2.50
C PHE A 84 5.01 -11.80 -3.09
N ASN A 85 5.17 -12.91 -2.39
CA ASN A 85 5.91 -14.07 -2.91
C ASN A 85 5.27 -14.65 -4.19
N GLU A 86 3.93 -14.68 -4.25
CA GLU A 86 3.23 -15.18 -5.44
C GLU A 86 3.21 -14.16 -6.58
N ILE A 87 3.06 -12.88 -6.26
CA ILE A 87 3.13 -11.79 -7.25
C ILE A 87 4.52 -11.73 -7.90
N GLU A 88 5.60 -11.90 -7.12
CA GLU A 88 6.96 -11.93 -7.65
C GLU A 88 7.13 -13.04 -8.71
N LYS A 89 6.62 -14.25 -8.44
CA LYS A 89 6.65 -15.34 -9.41
C LYS A 89 5.91 -15.00 -10.71
N ILE A 90 4.74 -14.38 -10.59
CA ILE A 90 3.94 -13.95 -11.75
C ILE A 90 4.69 -12.85 -12.53
N GLU A 91 5.30 -11.90 -11.82
CA GLU A 91 6.07 -10.81 -12.45
C GLU A 91 7.24 -11.33 -13.25
N ILE A 92 8.01 -12.28 -12.70
CA ILE A 92 9.14 -12.91 -13.39
C ILE A 92 8.65 -13.65 -14.65
N ALA A 93 7.60 -14.47 -14.53
CA ALA A 93 7.04 -15.20 -15.66
C ALA A 93 6.50 -14.27 -16.77
N PHE A 94 5.88 -13.15 -16.36
CA PHE A 94 5.38 -12.14 -17.30
C PHE A 94 6.52 -11.42 -18.03
N ARG A 95 7.55 -11.00 -17.31
CA ARG A 95 8.75 -10.36 -17.89
C ARG A 95 9.41 -11.27 -18.92
N GLU A 96 9.58 -12.55 -18.59
CA GLU A 96 10.16 -13.55 -19.49
C GLU A 96 9.30 -13.74 -20.75
N SER A 97 7.98 -13.83 -20.59
CA SER A 97 7.05 -13.94 -21.72
C SER A 97 7.12 -12.72 -22.65
N VAL A 98 7.16 -11.52 -22.12
CA VAL A 98 7.30 -10.28 -22.89
C VAL A 98 8.65 -10.24 -23.60
N ALA A 99 9.74 -10.60 -22.94
CA ALA A 99 11.07 -10.66 -23.54
C ALA A 99 11.13 -11.63 -24.72
N ASN A 100 10.53 -12.81 -24.55
CA ASN A 100 10.48 -13.82 -25.61
C ASN A 100 9.65 -13.36 -26.83
N VAL A 101 8.49 -12.74 -26.61
CA VAL A 101 7.66 -12.20 -27.68
C VAL A 101 8.39 -11.09 -28.45
N THR A 102 9.01 -10.15 -27.74
CA THR A 102 9.77 -9.05 -28.35
C THR A 102 10.98 -9.55 -29.12
N ALA A 103 11.69 -10.56 -28.60
CA ALA A 103 12.82 -11.20 -29.30
C ALA A 103 12.37 -11.90 -30.59
N ARG A 104 11.21 -12.60 -30.57
CA ARG A 104 10.63 -13.21 -31.77
C ARG A 104 10.23 -12.16 -32.81
N MET A 105 9.58 -11.08 -32.39
CA MET A 105 9.22 -9.98 -33.30
C MET A 105 10.44 -9.32 -33.93
N ARG A 106 11.51 -9.07 -33.14
CA ARG A 106 12.77 -8.51 -33.67
C ARG A 106 13.41 -9.42 -34.71
N ARG A 107 13.39 -10.76 -34.51
CA ARG A 107 13.91 -11.74 -35.49
C ARG A 107 13.07 -11.75 -36.76
N ALA A 108 11.74 -11.69 -36.65
CA ALA A 108 10.85 -11.64 -37.77
C ALA A 108 11.04 -10.36 -38.64
N LEU A 109 11.20 -9.21 -37.96
CA LEU A 109 11.46 -7.92 -38.64
C LEU A 109 12.83 -7.87 -39.33
N LYS A 110 13.87 -8.53 -38.75
CA LYS A 110 15.18 -8.64 -39.41
C LYS A 110 15.15 -9.50 -40.67
N LYS A 111 14.22 -10.46 -40.77
CA LYS A 111 14.05 -11.31 -41.95
C LYS A 111 13.26 -10.61 -43.07
N SER A 112 12.59 -9.48 -42.83
CA SER A 112 11.82 -8.73 -43.81
C SER A 112 12.47 -7.36 -44.10
N PRO A 113 13.21 -7.17 -45.21
CA PRO A 113 14.01 -5.97 -45.44
C PRO A 113 13.23 -4.69 -45.72
N ARG A 114 11.92 -4.71 -45.85
CA ARG A 114 11.11 -3.58 -46.34
C ARG A 114 10.31 -2.80 -45.29
N GLY A 115 10.52 -3.05 -43.99
CA GLY A 115 9.69 -2.41 -42.92
C GLY A 115 10.43 -1.65 -41.83
N LEU A 116 11.74 -1.48 -41.91
CA LEU A 116 12.59 -1.22 -40.72
C LEU A 116 12.79 0.24 -40.31
N THR A 117 12.24 1.24 -41.01
CA THR A 117 12.58 2.64 -40.69
C THR A 117 11.60 3.37 -39.76
N LYS A 118 10.44 2.82 -39.44
CA LYS A 118 9.43 3.53 -38.61
C LYS A 118 9.18 3.00 -37.19
N LEU A 119 9.58 1.78 -36.85
CA LEU A 119 9.30 1.20 -35.53
C LEU A 119 10.44 1.29 -34.51
N SER A 120 11.66 1.61 -34.94
CA SER A 120 12.83 1.67 -34.04
C SER A 120 12.76 2.77 -32.97
N ARG A 121 11.97 3.83 -33.19
CA ARG A 121 11.87 4.97 -32.26
C ARG A 121 10.81 4.81 -31.15
N LYS A 122 9.92 3.84 -31.21
CA LYS A 122 8.87 3.64 -30.19
C LYS A 122 9.18 2.59 -29.15
N CYS A 123 10.17 1.72 -29.36
CA CYS A 123 10.51 0.66 -28.39
C CYS A 123 11.52 1.08 -27.31
N SER A 124 12.17 2.23 -27.42
CA SER A 124 13.10 2.73 -26.39
C SER A 124 12.42 3.26 -25.13
N LEU A 125 11.09 3.45 -25.14
CA LEU A 125 10.32 3.98 -24.00
C LEU A 125 9.88 2.91 -22.98
N ILE A 126 10.00 1.63 -23.31
CA ILE A 126 9.56 0.53 -22.39
C ILE A 126 10.64 0.17 -21.36
N TRP A 127 11.88 0.62 -21.54
CA TRP A 127 12.99 0.33 -20.62
C TRP A 127 13.20 1.37 -19.53
N MET A 128 12.31 2.36 -19.40
CA MET A 128 12.43 3.45 -18.43
C MET A 128 11.44 3.33 -17.27
N PHE A 129 11.23 2.10 -16.75
CA PHE A 129 10.66 1.96 -15.42
C PHE A 129 11.80 1.93 -14.39
N PRO A 130 11.84 2.91 -13.48
CA PRO A 130 12.89 2.99 -12.47
C PRO A 130 12.76 1.81 -11.51
N ARG A 131 13.92 1.26 -11.14
CA ARG A 131 14.12 0.41 -9.96
C ARG A 131 13.65 1.17 -8.71
N PHE A 132 12.39 1.06 -8.36
CA PHE A 132 11.90 1.39 -7.03
C PHE A 132 11.28 0.13 -6.46
N PHE A 133 11.99 -0.52 -5.60
CA PHE A 133 11.57 -1.33 -4.46
C PHE A 133 12.71 -2.30 -4.09
N VAL A 134 13.74 -1.76 -3.40
CA VAL A 134 14.54 -2.51 -2.44
C VAL A 134 14.86 -1.56 -1.30
N THR A 135 14.13 -1.64 -0.25
CA THR A 135 14.51 -1.60 1.18
C THR A 135 13.27 -1.85 2.02
#